data_527a7c81136a47590830a1ec432f9db7
#
_entry.id   527a7c81136a47590830a1ec432f9db7
#
_cell.length_a   1.000
_cell.length_b   1.000
_cell.length_c   1.000
_cell.angle_alpha   90.00
_cell.angle_beta   90.00
_cell.angle_gamma   90.00
#
_symmetry.space_group_name_H-M   'P 1'
#
loop_
_entity.id
_entity.type
_entity.pdbx_description
1 polymer ?
#
loop_
_entity_poly.entity_id
_entity_poly.type
_entity_poly.pdbx_seq_one_letter_code
_entity_poly.pdbx_strand_id
1 'polypeptide(L)'
;MNKRNLIVSSAPHVVSPVNTSRIMLDVIIALVPAVAMATFVFGMRALLLTAVCAASCVFFEYAVEKILKRDVTIGDMSAAVTGVILSLNLPANLPFWMACVGSFIAIVLVKQLFGGMGQNFANPAITARVALFIGFATAMTNFPLPVAQQTADAITGATPLALFAKGLEVPSNGAMFFGTIGGSMGETSALALLIGGAYLLFKKVIEPTIPACFIGTVAVMALLTGNDPIFHVCAGGVMLGAIFMATDYVTSPITTKGKVIFGVGCGLLTMIIRLYASYPEGVSFAILIMNILTPHIDNLTIPALNGVPKEKKAKGGDK
;
A
#
# COMPACT_ATOMS: atom_id res chain seq x y z
N MET A 1 40.42 -38.35 -24.35
CA MET A 1 39.14 -37.70 -24.70
C MET A 1 38.50 -37.22 -23.39
N ASN A 2 38.53 -35.92 -23.12
CA ASN A 2 37.87 -35.33 -21.96
C ASN A 2 36.36 -35.45 -22.12
N LYS A 3 35.72 -36.27 -21.29
CA LYS A 3 34.24 -36.30 -21.20
C LYS A 3 33.78 -34.94 -20.63
N ARG A 4 33.35 -34.02 -21.50
CA ARG A 4 32.65 -32.83 -21.09
C ARG A 4 31.29 -33.28 -20.54
N ASN A 5 31.09 -33.15 -19.24
CA ASN A 5 29.77 -33.33 -18.65
C ASN A 5 28.86 -32.26 -19.22
N LEU A 6 28.00 -32.65 -20.13
CA LEU A 6 26.92 -31.76 -20.62
C LEU A 6 25.83 -31.68 -19.56
N ILE A 7 25.58 -30.47 -19.08
CA ILE A 7 24.45 -30.20 -18.16
C ILE A 7 23.23 -29.98 -19.05
N VAL A 8 22.25 -30.85 -18.92
CA VAL A 8 20.95 -30.69 -19.57
C VAL A 8 20.06 -29.96 -18.56
N SER A 9 19.65 -28.73 -18.85
CA SER A 9 18.69 -27.96 -18.07
C SER A 9 17.36 -27.85 -18.83
N SER A 10 16.27 -27.83 -18.11
CA SER A 10 14.93 -27.55 -18.68
C SER A 10 14.86 -26.12 -19.22
N ALA A 11 14.10 -25.93 -20.29
CA ALA A 11 13.79 -24.58 -20.78
C ALA A 11 12.99 -23.78 -19.71
N PRO A 12 13.17 -22.43 -19.61
CA PRO A 12 13.99 -21.59 -20.50
C PRO A 12 15.47 -21.60 -20.10
N HIS A 13 16.37 -21.64 -21.09
CA HIS A 13 17.83 -21.65 -20.89
C HIS A 13 18.39 -20.25 -20.59
N VAL A 14 17.65 -19.20 -20.94
CA VAL A 14 17.99 -17.80 -20.63
C VAL A 14 17.14 -17.37 -19.46
N VAL A 15 17.76 -17.13 -18.32
CA VAL A 15 17.09 -16.70 -17.07
C VAL A 15 17.49 -15.26 -16.76
N SER A 16 16.51 -14.42 -16.41
CA SER A 16 16.78 -13.07 -15.93
C SER A 16 17.51 -13.12 -14.57
N PRO A 17 18.51 -12.26 -14.33
CA PRO A 17 19.14 -12.14 -13.02
C PRO A 17 18.24 -11.47 -11.97
N VAL A 18 17.08 -10.94 -12.39
CA VAL A 18 16.09 -10.31 -11.50
C VAL A 18 15.21 -11.40 -10.92
N ASN A 19 15.28 -11.56 -9.60
CA ASN A 19 14.44 -12.47 -8.83
C ASN A 19 13.54 -11.67 -7.86
N THR A 20 12.58 -12.35 -7.26
CA THR A 20 11.62 -11.75 -6.33
C THR A 20 12.30 -11.06 -5.15
N SER A 21 13.31 -11.69 -4.55
CA SER A 21 14.04 -11.11 -3.41
C SER A 21 14.69 -9.77 -3.77
N ARG A 22 15.21 -9.65 -5.01
CA ARG A 22 15.81 -8.38 -5.46
C ARG A 22 14.76 -7.29 -5.66
N ILE A 23 13.61 -7.64 -6.22
CA ILE A 23 12.49 -6.70 -6.37
C ILE A 23 12.01 -6.22 -5.00
N MET A 24 11.81 -7.13 -4.04
CA MET A 24 11.39 -6.79 -2.68
C MET A 24 12.43 -5.93 -1.95
N LEU A 25 13.72 -6.19 -2.16
CA LEU A 25 14.80 -5.36 -1.65
C LEU A 25 14.74 -3.94 -2.24
N ASP A 26 14.52 -3.80 -3.55
CA ASP A 26 14.36 -2.48 -4.19
C ASP A 26 13.17 -1.71 -3.60
N VAL A 27 12.07 -2.38 -3.25
CA VAL A 27 10.93 -1.75 -2.57
C VAL A 27 11.32 -1.29 -1.15
N ILE A 28 12.04 -2.09 -0.38
CA ILE A 28 12.55 -1.68 0.95
C ILE A 28 13.44 -0.45 0.83
N ILE A 29 14.38 -0.45 -0.13
CA ILE A 29 15.27 0.71 -0.39
C ILE A 29 14.45 1.96 -0.74
N ALA A 30 13.42 1.83 -1.56
CA ALA A 30 12.52 2.92 -1.92
C ALA A 30 11.72 3.48 -0.73
N LEU A 31 11.46 2.66 0.30
CA LEU A 31 10.76 3.09 1.52
C LEU A 31 11.68 3.72 2.56
N VAL A 32 13.02 3.55 2.45
CA VAL A 32 13.99 4.12 3.41
C VAL A 32 13.82 5.64 3.59
N PRO A 33 13.66 6.48 2.55
CA PRO A 33 13.43 7.91 2.74
C PRO A 33 12.20 8.22 3.58
N ALA A 34 11.09 7.48 3.37
CA ALA A 34 9.85 7.65 4.14
C ALA A 34 10.03 7.25 5.62
N VAL A 35 10.71 6.13 5.90
CA VAL A 35 11.04 5.69 7.26
C VAL A 35 11.97 6.69 7.95
N ALA A 36 12.97 7.20 7.24
CA ALA A 36 13.90 8.22 7.76
C ALA A 36 13.15 9.51 8.14
N MET A 37 12.25 9.99 7.27
CA MET A 37 11.43 11.16 7.57
C MET A 37 10.46 10.91 8.73
N ALA A 38 9.80 9.76 8.80
CA ALA A 38 8.96 9.39 9.93
C ALA A 38 9.76 9.36 11.24
N THR A 39 11.01 8.85 11.20
CA THR A 39 11.91 8.84 12.37
C THR A 39 12.32 10.26 12.75
N PHE A 40 12.61 11.13 11.79
CA PHE A 40 12.95 12.52 12.04
C PHE A 40 11.80 13.29 12.68
N VAL A 41 10.56 13.07 12.20
CA VAL A 41 9.36 13.79 12.64
C VAL A 41 8.84 13.27 13.99
N PHE A 42 8.77 11.96 14.18
CA PHE A 42 8.17 11.32 15.39
C PHE A 42 9.19 10.72 16.35
N GLY A 43 10.47 10.83 16.03
CA GLY A 43 11.55 10.32 16.89
C GLY A 43 11.79 8.81 16.77
N MET A 44 12.66 8.30 17.65
CA MET A 44 13.13 6.90 17.65
C MET A 44 11.99 5.86 17.79
N ARG A 45 10.86 6.26 18.39
CA ARG A 45 9.70 5.37 18.54
C ARG A 45 9.13 4.91 17.19
N ALA A 46 9.13 5.78 16.17
CA ALA A 46 8.69 5.43 14.81
C ALA A 46 9.60 4.35 14.20
N LEU A 47 10.91 4.46 14.36
CA LEU A 47 11.87 3.46 13.92
C LEU A 47 11.68 2.11 14.63
N LEU A 48 11.50 2.15 15.96
CA LEU A 48 11.23 0.95 16.74
C LEU A 48 9.93 0.27 16.32
N LEU A 49 8.86 1.03 16.06
CA LEU A 49 7.60 0.48 15.59
C LEU A 49 7.77 -0.18 14.21
N THR A 50 8.51 0.44 13.31
CA THR A 50 8.84 -0.14 11.99
C THR A 50 9.63 -1.44 12.14
N ALA A 51 10.63 -1.47 13.01
CA ALA A 51 11.41 -2.67 13.27
C ALA A 51 10.54 -3.81 13.87
N VAL A 52 9.66 -3.48 14.83
CA VAL A 52 8.72 -4.44 15.43
C VAL A 52 7.75 -4.99 14.39
N CYS A 53 7.16 -4.15 13.52
CA CYS A 53 6.29 -4.61 12.45
C CYS A 53 7.01 -5.53 11.46
N ALA A 54 8.21 -5.15 11.02
CA ALA A 54 8.99 -5.97 10.09
C ALA A 54 9.39 -7.32 10.73
N ALA A 55 9.92 -7.29 11.95
CA ALA A 55 10.34 -8.50 12.65
C ALA A 55 9.16 -9.44 12.97
N SER A 56 8.01 -8.89 13.41
CA SER A 56 6.82 -9.69 13.70
C SER A 56 6.22 -10.30 12.42
N CYS A 57 6.21 -9.58 11.29
CA CYS A 57 5.78 -10.14 10.01
C CYS A 57 6.66 -11.33 9.58
N VAL A 58 7.97 -11.18 9.64
CA VAL A 58 8.93 -12.26 9.32
C VAL A 58 8.76 -13.44 10.28
N PHE A 59 8.58 -13.17 11.57
CA PHE A 59 8.36 -14.21 12.58
C PHE A 59 7.07 -15.00 12.30
N PHE A 60 5.96 -14.33 12.04
CA PHE A 60 4.69 -15.00 11.74
C PHE A 60 4.76 -15.80 10.44
N GLU A 61 5.44 -15.32 9.40
CA GLU A 61 5.65 -16.08 8.17
C GLU A 61 6.39 -17.39 8.48
N TYR A 62 7.53 -17.28 9.16
CA TYR A 62 8.30 -18.47 9.57
C TYR A 62 7.50 -19.45 10.41
N ALA A 63 6.77 -18.96 11.40
CA ALA A 63 6.00 -19.79 12.31
C ALA A 63 4.90 -20.57 11.55
N VAL A 64 4.17 -19.91 10.65
CA VAL A 64 3.10 -20.55 9.88
C VAL A 64 3.66 -21.56 8.88
N GLU A 65 4.73 -21.24 8.16
CA GLU A 65 5.38 -22.15 7.22
C GLU A 65 5.87 -23.43 7.93
N LYS A 66 6.48 -23.28 9.11
CA LYS A 66 6.89 -24.41 9.95
C LYS A 66 5.70 -25.26 10.42
N ILE A 67 4.62 -24.62 10.91
CA ILE A 67 3.41 -25.32 11.39
C ILE A 67 2.73 -26.07 10.25
N LEU A 68 2.64 -25.44 9.07
CA LEU A 68 2.01 -26.03 7.89
C LEU A 68 2.95 -26.98 7.12
N LYS A 69 4.20 -27.17 7.57
CA LYS A 69 5.24 -27.97 6.93
C LYS A 69 5.47 -27.59 5.47
N ARG A 70 5.43 -26.29 5.16
CA ARG A 70 5.76 -25.72 3.85
C ARG A 70 7.24 -25.36 3.78
N ASP A 71 7.74 -25.16 2.57
CA ASP A 71 9.09 -24.65 2.37
C ASP A 71 9.20 -23.25 2.94
N VAL A 72 10.35 -22.96 3.58
CA VAL A 72 10.60 -21.66 4.21
C VAL A 72 10.95 -20.63 3.14
N THR A 73 10.10 -19.61 2.96
CA THR A 73 10.24 -18.59 1.90
C THR A 73 10.72 -17.22 2.41
N ILE A 74 11.13 -17.10 3.67
CA ILE A 74 11.56 -15.82 4.30
C ILE A 74 12.62 -15.06 3.49
N GLY A 75 13.46 -15.80 2.72
CA GLY A 75 14.50 -15.21 1.88
C GLY A 75 13.98 -14.33 0.74
N ASP A 76 12.67 -14.32 0.46
CA ASP A 76 12.05 -13.47 -0.54
C ASP A 76 11.83 -12.02 -0.07
N MET A 77 11.98 -11.74 1.24
CA MET A 77 11.80 -10.43 1.90
C MET A 77 10.39 -9.85 1.83
N SER A 78 9.41 -10.56 1.28
CA SER A 78 8.04 -10.05 1.09
C SER A 78 7.33 -9.76 2.43
N ALA A 79 7.58 -10.55 3.49
CA ALA A 79 7.05 -10.26 4.81
C ALA A 79 7.66 -8.99 5.42
N ALA A 80 8.94 -8.75 5.20
CA ALA A 80 9.60 -7.53 5.64
C ALA A 80 9.01 -6.29 4.96
N VAL A 81 8.80 -6.34 3.63
CA VAL A 81 8.11 -5.28 2.87
C VAL A 81 6.73 -5.02 3.45
N THR A 82 5.92 -6.08 3.67
CA THR A 82 4.58 -5.96 4.27
C THR A 82 4.64 -5.29 5.63
N GLY A 83 5.60 -5.65 6.48
CA GLY A 83 5.78 -5.05 7.80
C GLY A 83 6.17 -3.57 7.75
N VAL A 84 7.07 -3.18 6.83
CA VAL A 84 7.45 -1.78 6.65
C VAL A 84 6.27 -0.95 6.11
N ILE A 85 5.54 -1.43 5.10
CA ILE A 85 4.36 -0.74 4.57
C ILE A 85 3.28 -0.64 5.65
N LEU A 86 3.04 -1.72 6.42
CA LEU A 86 2.10 -1.68 7.53
C LEU A 86 2.50 -0.61 8.54
N SER A 87 3.76 -0.59 8.99
CA SER A 87 4.22 0.40 9.97
C SER A 87 3.99 1.83 9.52
N LEU A 88 4.28 2.15 8.26
CA LEU A 88 4.04 3.47 7.68
C LEU A 88 2.56 3.87 7.67
N ASN A 89 1.66 2.90 7.72
CA ASN A 89 0.22 3.12 7.82
C ASN A 89 -0.31 3.28 9.26
N LEU A 90 0.56 3.15 10.26
CA LEU A 90 0.19 3.22 11.68
C LEU A 90 0.58 4.56 12.30
N PRO A 91 -0.13 5.01 13.37
CA PRO A 91 0.33 6.12 14.21
C PRO A 91 1.62 5.71 14.95
N ALA A 92 2.58 6.63 15.08
CA ALA A 92 3.86 6.34 15.73
C ALA A 92 3.74 6.06 17.25
N ASN A 93 2.65 6.47 17.89
CA ASN A 93 2.36 6.22 19.31
C ASN A 93 1.60 4.91 19.56
N LEU A 94 1.27 4.13 18.51
CA LEU A 94 0.56 2.87 18.65
C LEU A 94 1.32 1.91 19.58
N PRO A 95 0.65 1.21 20.51
CA PRO A 95 1.28 0.17 21.32
C PRO A 95 1.83 -0.99 20.45
N PHE A 96 3.03 -1.46 20.77
CA PHE A 96 3.69 -2.50 19.96
C PHE A 96 2.89 -3.80 19.84
N TRP A 97 2.13 -4.19 20.89
CA TRP A 97 1.30 -5.38 20.82
C TRP A 97 0.18 -5.28 19.78
N MET A 98 -0.41 -4.07 19.58
CA MET A 98 -1.39 -3.85 18.51
C MET A 98 -0.74 -3.96 17.12
N ALA A 99 0.48 -3.46 16.98
CA ALA A 99 1.26 -3.63 15.75
C ALA A 99 1.55 -5.11 15.45
N CYS A 100 1.85 -5.92 16.49
CA CYS A 100 1.98 -7.37 16.34
C CYS A 100 0.67 -8.03 15.91
N VAL A 101 -0.48 -7.61 16.45
CA VAL A 101 -1.81 -8.10 15.99
C VAL A 101 -2.04 -7.74 14.52
N GLY A 102 -1.69 -6.51 14.10
CA GLY A 102 -1.75 -6.12 12.68
C GLY A 102 -0.85 -6.99 11.79
N SER A 103 0.38 -7.24 12.22
CA SER A 103 1.32 -8.12 11.52
C SER A 103 0.81 -9.56 11.42
N PHE A 104 0.18 -10.07 12.48
CA PHE A 104 -0.49 -11.39 12.47
C PHE A 104 -1.61 -11.42 11.42
N ILE A 105 -2.49 -10.43 11.41
CA ILE A 105 -3.58 -10.35 10.42
C ILE A 105 -3.00 -10.29 9.00
N ALA A 106 -2.03 -9.42 8.74
CA ALA A 106 -1.41 -9.27 7.42
C ALA A 106 -0.82 -10.57 6.90
N ILE A 107 0.02 -11.21 7.72
CA ILE A 107 0.79 -12.37 7.26
C ILE A 107 0.00 -13.66 7.40
N VAL A 108 -0.62 -13.94 8.53
CA VAL A 108 -1.29 -15.22 8.75
C VAL A 108 -2.61 -15.27 7.99
N LEU A 109 -3.50 -14.29 8.25
CA LEU A 109 -4.87 -14.35 7.72
C LEU A 109 -4.96 -13.97 6.25
N VAL A 110 -4.19 -12.98 5.79
CA VAL A 110 -4.33 -12.47 4.41
C VAL A 110 -3.35 -13.13 3.43
N LYS A 111 -2.12 -13.44 3.88
CA LYS A 111 -1.09 -14.00 3.00
C LYS A 111 -1.00 -15.52 3.11
N GLN A 112 -0.73 -16.07 4.29
CA GLN A 112 -0.36 -17.48 4.45
C GLN A 112 -1.57 -18.44 4.37
N LEU A 113 -2.75 -18.08 4.87
CA LEU A 113 -3.94 -18.92 4.74
C LEU A 113 -4.38 -19.11 3.29
N PHE A 114 -4.14 -18.14 2.42
CA PHE A 114 -4.48 -18.22 0.99
C PHE A 114 -3.40 -18.93 0.14
N GLY A 115 -2.25 -19.29 0.71
CA GLY A 115 -1.23 -20.07 0.01
C GLY A 115 0.16 -19.44 -0.01
N GLY A 116 0.34 -18.26 0.56
CA GLY A 116 1.61 -17.53 0.61
C GLY A 116 1.69 -16.41 -0.42
N MET A 117 2.92 -16.07 -0.82
CA MET A 117 3.15 -14.97 -1.76
C MET A 117 2.48 -15.25 -3.13
N GLY A 118 1.77 -14.27 -3.65
CA GLY A 118 1.09 -14.38 -4.95
C GLY A 118 -0.33 -14.92 -4.89
N GLN A 119 -0.83 -15.37 -3.73
CA GLN A 119 -2.16 -15.96 -3.57
C GLN A 119 -3.12 -15.09 -2.73
N ASN A 120 -2.68 -13.94 -2.25
CA ASN A 120 -3.50 -13.05 -1.43
C ASN A 120 -4.59 -12.36 -2.27
N PHE A 121 -5.82 -12.32 -1.73
CA PHE A 121 -6.98 -11.69 -2.38
C PHE A 121 -6.97 -10.16 -2.30
N ALA A 122 -6.23 -9.59 -1.35
CA ALA A 122 -6.08 -8.16 -1.14
C ALA A 122 -4.68 -7.85 -0.60
N ASN A 123 -4.27 -6.58 -0.64
CA ASN A 123 -2.99 -6.16 -0.09
C ASN A 123 -2.94 -6.42 1.42
N PRO A 124 -1.97 -7.22 1.92
CA PRO A 124 -1.93 -7.63 3.33
C PRO A 124 -1.79 -6.47 4.31
N ALA A 125 -0.95 -5.48 3.99
CA ALA A 125 -0.73 -4.32 4.86
C ALA A 125 -1.98 -3.44 4.99
N ILE A 126 -2.70 -3.23 3.87
CA ILE A 126 -3.96 -2.47 3.86
C ILE A 126 -5.04 -3.18 4.64
N THR A 127 -5.20 -4.49 4.41
CA THR A 127 -6.21 -5.28 5.12
C THR A 127 -5.98 -5.27 6.62
N ALA A 128 -4.71 -5.41 7.06
CA ALA A 128 -4.35 -5.31 8.46
C ALA A 128 -4.62 -3.92 9.04
N ARG A 129 -4.29 -2.84 8.30
CA ARG A 129 -4.63 -1.46 8.71
C ARG A 129 -6.13 -1.29 8.92
N VAL A 130 -6.95 -1.74 7.96
CA VAL A 130 -8.41 -1.64 8.05
C VAL A 130 -8.94 -2.45 9.24
N ALA A 131 -8.43 -3.66 9.44
CA ALA A 131 -8.81 -4.50 10.58
C ALA A 131 -8.45 -3.86 11.93
N LEU A 132 -7.24 -3.30 12.05
CA LEU A 132 -6.83 -2.55 13.25
C LEU A 132 -7.68 -1.30 13.45
N PHE A 133 -8.03 -0.60 12.38
CA PHE A 133 -8.87 0.60 12.45
C PHE A 133 -10.28 0.28 12.96
N ILE A 134 -10.87 -0.84 12.53
CA ILE A 134 -12.19 -1.28 13.00
C ILE A 134 -12.10 -1.80 14.44
N GLY A 135 -11.08 -2.59 14.77
CA GLY A 135 -10.94 -3.21 16.08
C GLY A 135 -10.44 -2.26 17.18
N PHE A 136 -9.58 -1.30 16.83
CA PHE A 136 -8.90 -0.39 17.76
C PHE A 136 -9.01 1.08 17.33
N ALA A 137 -10.22 1.53 16.99
CA ALA A 137 -10.47 2.85 16.40
C ALA A 137 -9.81 3.99 17.17
N THR A 138 -9.94 4.02 18.50
CA THR A 138 -9.37 5.07 19.35
C THR A 138 -7.84 5.15 19.24
N ALA A 139 -7.16 4.02 19.24
CA ALA A 139 -5.69 3.98 19.12
C ALA A 139 -5.22 4.35 17.70
N MET A 140 -5.99 3.96 16.68
CA MET A 140 -5.68 4.21 15.27
C MET A 140 -6.00 5.64 14.82
N THR A 141 -6.85 6.37 15.54
CA THR A 141 -7.19 7.78 15.26
C THR A 141 -6.43 8.78 16.14
N ASN A 142 -5.63 8.29 17.08
CA ASN A 142 -4.83 9.12 17.97
C ASN A 142 -3.45 9.33 17.35
N PHE A 143 -3.25 10.45 16.66
CA PHE A 143 -2.01 10.75 15.96
C PHE A 143 -1.10 11.65 16.80
N PRO A 144 0.20 11.30 16.96
CA PRO A 144 1.15 12.16 17.65
C PRO A 144 1.46 13.41 16.81
N LEU A 145 1.67 14.52 17.48
CA LEU A 145 2.26 15.71 16.85
C LEU A 145 3.75 15.47 16.56
N PRO A 146 4.32 16.14 15.54
CA PRO A 146 5.77 16.14 15.32
C PRO A 146 6.51 16.53 16.60
N VAL A 147 7.65 15.89 16.87
CA VAL A 147 8.47 16.15 18.09
C VAL A 147 8.75 17.64 18.27
N ALA A 148 9.02 18.37 17.18
CA ALA A 148 9.25 19.80 17.21
C ALA A 148 8.03 20.65 17.62
N GLN A 149 6.81 20.10 17.57
CA GLN A 149 5.55 20.78 17.90
C GLN A 149 4.93 20.27 19.19
N GLN A 150 5.53 19.25 19.83
CA GLN A 150 5.04 18.73 21.10
C GLN A 150 5.31 19.74 22.24
N THR A 151 4.27 19.98 23.04
CA THR A 151 4.34 20.77 24.27
C THR A 151 3.94 19.88 25.43
N ALA A 152 4.16 20.33 26.69
CA ALA A 152 3.79 19.58 27.89
C ALA A 152 2.29 19.23 27.91
N ASP A 153 1.45 20.08 27.30
CA ASP A 153 -0.01 19.96 27.34
C ASP A 153 -0.59 19.37 26.04
N ALA A 154 0.18 19.27 24.93
CA ALA A 154 -0.31 18.80 23.64
C ALA A 154 0.69 17.84 22.99
N ILE A 155 0.47 16.54 23.17
CA ILE A 155 1.28 15.46 22.60
C ILE A 155 0.64 14.92 21.31
N THR A 156 -0.68 15.03 21.19
CA THR A 156 -1.45 14.50 20.04
C THR A 156 -2.28 15.59 19.40
N GLY A 157 -2.54 15.46 18.11
CA GLY A 157 -3.30 16.45 17.35
C GLY A 157 -4.18 15.83 16.26
N ALA A 158 -5.03 16.65 15.65
CA ALA A 158 -5.85 16.24 14.54
C ALA A 158 -5.01 16.18 13.25
N THR A 159 -5.29 15.20 12.38
CA THR A 159 -4.69 15.14 11.05
C THR A 159 -5.19 16.29 10.15
N PRO A 160 -4.44 16.67 9.10
CA PRO A 160 -4.90 17.71 8.16
C PRO A 160 -6.31 17.42 7.61
N LEU A 161 -6.61 16.16 7.31
CA LEU A 161 -7.94 15.75 6.82
C LEU A 161 -9.02 15.87 7.90
N ALA A 162 -8.69 15.59 9.15
CA ALA A 162 -9.64 15.76 10.27
C ALA A 162 -9.91 17.25 10.56
N LEU A 163 -8.92 18.12 10.39
CA LEU A 163 -9.10 19.58 10.45
C LEU A 163 -9.98 20.08 9.31
N PHE A 164 -9.71 19.63 8.09
CA PHE A 164 -10.52 19.94 6.90
C PHE A 164 -11.99 19.53 7.09
N ALA A 165 -12.24 18.31 7.55
CA ALA A 165 -13.61 17.81 7.78
C ALA A 165 -14.38 18.61 8.84
N LYS A 166 -13.67 19.27 9.77
CA LYS A 166 -14.26 20.15 10.79
C LYS A 166 -14.35 21.62 10.34
N GLY A 167 -13.91 21.97 9.14
CA GLY A 167 -13.85 23.34 8.65
C GLY A 167 -12.85 24.24 9.40
N LEU A 168 -11.83 23.65 10.03
CA LEU A 168 -10.78 24.37 10.74
C LEU A 168 -9.61 24.69 9.80
N GLU A 169 -8.73 25.60 10.23
CA GLU A 169 -7.53 25.93 9.48
C GLU A 169 -6.66 24.69 9.25
N VAL A 170 -6.31 24.45 7.98
CA VAL A 170 -5.45 23.34 7.56
C VAL A 170 -4.00 23.80 7.43
N PRO A 171 -3.01 22.90 7.66
CA PRO A 171 -1.61 23.21 7.43
C PRO A 171 -1.35 23.62 5.99
N SER A 172 -0.30 24.44 5.78
CA SER A 172 0.09 24.86 4.44
C SER A 172 0.52 23.65 3.57
N ASN A 173 0.28 23.75 2.25
CA ASN A 173 0.70 22.72 1.29
C ASN A 173 2.20 22.41 1.35
N GLY A 174 3.03 23.44 1.66
CA GLY A 174 4.47 23.26 1.87
C GLY A 174 4.78 22.39 3.09
N ALA A 175 4.08 22.58 4.21
CA ALA A 175 4.27 21.76 5.41
C ALA A 175 3.91 20.30 5.16
N MET A 176 2.86 20.02 4.38
CA MET A 176 2.47 18.66 3.99
C MET A 176 3.46 18.03 3.00
N PHE A 177 3.99 18.81 2.07
CA PHE A 177 4.97 18.32 1.09
C PHE A 177 6.29 17.93 1.74
N PHE A 178 6.82 18.77 2.65
CA PHE A 178 8.08 18.50 3.36
C PHE A 178 7.91 17.58 4.58
N GLY A 179 6.71 17.52 5.19
CA GLY A 179 6.41 16.54 6.22
C GLY A 179 6.47 17.03 7.66
N THR A 180 6.15 18.28 7.92
CA THR A 180 6.11 18.86 9.27
C THR A 180 4.70 18.83 9.88
N ILE A 181 3.93 17.77 9.61
CA ILE A 181 2.53 17.62 10.03
C ILE A 181 2.34 16.36 10.87
N GLY A 182 1.27 16.36 11.70
CA GLY A 182 0.80 15.17 12.42
C GLY A 182 0.00 14.25 11.49
N GLY A 183 0.14 12.92 11.68
CA GLY A 183 -0.57 11.93 10.88
C GLY A 183 0.00 10.52 11.09
N SER A 184 -0.34 9.59 10.22
CA SER A 184 0.33 8.30 10.16
C SER A 184 1.79 8.47 9.70
N MET A 185 2.66 7.51 10.03
CA MET A 185 4.09 7.64 9.76
C MET A 185 4.40 7.83 8.26
N GLY A 186 3.63 7.23 7.37
CA GLY A 186 3.80 7.35 5.92
C GLY A 186 3.07 8.54 5.27
N GLU A 187 2.31 9.32 6.04
CA GLU A 187 1.63 10.52 5.55
C GLU A 187 2.46 11.79 5.73
N THR A 188 3.56 11.70 6.48
CA THR A 188 4.32 12.87 6.90
C THR A 188 4.95 13.64 5.76
N SER A 189 5.57 12.97 4.78
CA SER A 189 6.29 13.64 3.71
C SER A 189 5.96 13.09 2.34
N ALA A 190 5.24 13.87 1.53
CA ALA A 190 5.00 13.56 0.13
C ALA A 190 6.31 13.50 -0.68
N LEU A 191 7.28 14.37 -0.35
CA LEU A 191 8.59 14.40 -1.01
C LEU A 191 9.36 13.08 -0.83
N ALA A 192 9.42 12.54 0.39
CA ALA A 192 10.11 11.29 0.67
C ALA A 192 9.52 10.11 -0.11
N LEU A 193 8.18 10.05 -0.21
CA LEU A 193 7.47 9.04 -0.99
C LEU A 193 7.68 9.22 -2.50
N LEU A 194 7.75 10.45 -3.00
CA LEU A 194 8.08 10.73 -4.40
C LEU A 194 9.49 10.28 -4.76
N ILE A 195 10.48 10.51 -3.89
CA ILE A 195 11.86 10.03 -4.10
C ILE A 195 11.87 8.49 -4.21
N GLY A 196 11.19 7.80 -3.30
CA GLY A 196 11.06 6.34 -3.36
C GLY A 196 10.32 5.85 -4.61
N GLY A 197 9.22 6.52 -4.98
CA GLY A 197 8.47 6.23 -6.19
C GLY A 197 9.28 6.44 -7.46
N ALA A 198 10.04 7.54 -7.55
CA ALA A 198 10.93 7.80 -8.68
C ALA A 198 12.01 6.71 -8.81
N TYR A 199 12.56 6.24 -7.69
CA TYR A 199 13.51 5.12 -7.70
C TYR A 199 12.88 3.84 -8.28
N LEU A 200 11.66 3.48 -7.84
CA LEU A 200 10.95 2.28 -8.35
C LEU A 200 10.59 2.41 -9.84
N LEU A 201 10.19 3.59 -10.29
CA LEU A 201 9.93 3.87 -11.71
C LEU A 201 11.20 3.76 -12.55
N PHE A 202 12.32 4.31 -12.06
CA PHE A 202 13.62 4.23 -12.74
C PHE A 202 14.10 2.78 -12.87
N LYS A 203 13.92 1.99 -11.81
CA LYS A 203 14.22 0.55 -11.78
C LYS A 203 13.23 -0.31 -12.58
N LYS A 204 12.13 0.28 -13.08
CA LYS A 204 11.02 -0.40 -13.75
C LYS A 204 10.38 -1.50 -12.89
N VAL A 205 10.41 -1.30 -11.58
CA VAL A 205 9.72 -2.17 -10.61
C VAL A 205 8.22 -1.92 -10.63
N ILE A 206 7.79 -0.66 -10.79
CA ILE A 206 6.39 -0.28 -10.93
C ILE A 206 6.13 0.43 -12.25
N GLU A 207 4.89 0.31 -12.75
CA GLU A 207 4.42 1.10 -13.89
C GLU A 207 3.75 2.39 -13.43
N PRO A 208 3.91 3.50 -14.15
CA PRO A 208 3.34 4.80 -13.75
C PRO A 208 1.82 4.87 -13.91
N THR A 209 1.18 3.92 -14.59
CA THR A 209 -0.24 3.97 -14.95
C THR A 209 -1.16 4.07 -13.73
N ILE A 210 -0.98 3.19 -12.73
CA ILE A 210 -1.84 3.19 -11.53
C ILE A 210 -1.60 4.44 -10.69
N PRO A 211 -0.35 4.81 -10.31
CA PRO A 211 -0.10 6.04 -9.55
C PRO A 211 -0.62 7.29 -10.25
N ALA A 212 -0.39 7.42 -11.56
CA ALA A 212 -0.82 8.58 -12.32
C ALA A 212 -2.36 8.70 -12.39
N CYS A 213 -3.06 7.59 -12.65
CA CYS A 213 -4.51 7.56 -12.67
C CYS A 213 -5.11 7.84 -11.29
N PHE A 214 -4.55 7.26 -10.24
CA PHE A 214 -5.05 7.46 -8.89
C PHE A 214 -4.88 8.91 -8.44
N ILE A 215 -3.64 9.44 -8.48
CA ILE A 215 -3.33 10.82 -8.08
C ILE A 215 -4.08 11.82 -8.97
N GLY A 216 -4.10 11.58 -10.29
CA GLY A 216 -4.81 12.42 -11.24
C GLY A 216 -6.31 12.49 -10.97
N THR A 217 -6.96 11.36 -10.65
CA THR A 217 -8.39 11.34 -10.31
C THR A 217 -8.67 12.06 -9.00
N VAL A 218 -7.81 11.90 -7.98
CA VAL A 218 -7.96 12.66 -6.72
C VAL A 218 -7.85 14.17 -6.99
N ALA A 219 -6.87 14.60 -7.79
CA ALA A 219 -6.70 16.00 -8.13
C ALA A 219 -7.89 16.57 -8.93
N VAL A 220 -8.37 15.85 -9.94
CA VAL A 220 -9.54 16.25 -10.75
C VAL A 220 -10.79 16.33 -9.90
N MET A 221 -11.05 15.33 -9.05
CA MET A 221 -12.22 15.35 -8.16
C MET A 221 -12.15 16.48 -7.13
N ALA A 222 -10.96 16.81 -6.60
CA ALA A 222 -10.78 17.95 -5.72
C ALA A 222 -11.13 19.25 -6.43
N LEU A 223 -10.68 19.45 -7.68
CA LEU A 223 -11.04 20.62 -8.49
C LEU A 223 -12.54 20.70 -8.76
N LEU A 224 -13.18 19.59 -9.12
CA LEU A 224 -14.62 19.55 -9.39
C LEU A 224 -15.48 19.87 -8.15
N THR A 225 -14.97 19.57 -6.97
CA THR A 225 -15.64 19.86 -5.69
C THR A 225 -15.25 21.21 -5.08
N GLY A 226 -14.44 22.02 -5.81
CA GLY A 226 -14.01 23.34 -5.35
C GLY A 226 -12.97 23.34 -4.23
N ASN A 227 -12.29 22.21 -4.02
CA ASN A 227 -11.25 22.03 -3.00
C ASN A 227 -9.86 22.16 -3.60
N ASP A 228 -8.84 22.42 -2.77
CA ASP A 228 -7.45 22.47 -3.20
C ASP A 228 -6.93 21.06 -3.60
N PRO A 229 -6.56 20.85 -4.88
CA PRO A 229 -6.03 19.56 -5.35
C PRO A 229 -4.73 19.16 -4.69
N ILE A 230 -3.83 20.13 -4.43
CA ILE A 230 -2.52 19.86 -3.82
C ILE A 230 -2.72 19.35 -2.40
N PHE A 231 -3.64 19.96 -1.65
CA PHE A 231 -4.03 19.50 -0.33
C PHE A 231 -4.46 18.03 -0.36
N HIS A 232 -5.44 17.68 -1.21
CA HIS A 232 -5.99 16.32 -1.25
C HIS A 232 -5.00 15.27 -1.76
N VAL A 233 -4.05 15.64 -2.61
CA VAL A 233 -2.99 14.75 -3.09
C VAL A 233 -1.93 14.52 -2.00
N CYS A 234 -1.53 15.57 -1.26
CA CYS A 234 -0.49 15.45 -0.23
C CYS A 234 -1.02 14.94 1.11
N ALA A 235 -2.32 15.07 1.39
CA ALA A 235 -2.92 14.66 2.65
C ALA A 235 -3.37 13.19 2.63
N GLY A 236 -3.34 12.54 3.80
CA GLY A 236 -4.06 11.29 4.08
C GLY A 236 -3.58 10.07 3.30
N GLY A 237 -2.31 9.90 3.12
CA GLY A 237 -1.72 8.66 2.59
C GLY A 237 -1.98 8.38 1.11
N VAL A 238 -2.47 9.34 0.31
CA VAL A 238 -2.68 9.14 -1.15
C VAL A 238 -1.37 8.78 -1.83
N MET A 239 -0.29 9.48 -1.52
CA MET A 239 1.02 9.21 -2.11
C MET A 239 1.55 7.81 -1.76
N LEU A 240 1.48 7.42 -0.49
CA LEU A 240 1.86 6.07 -0.06
C LEU A 240 0.96 5.02 -0.72
N GLY A 241 -0.35 5.25 -0.72
CA GLY A 241 -1.35 4.36 -1.31
C GLY A 241 -1.16 4.17 -2.81
N ALA A 242 -1.00 5.25 -3.56
CA ALA A 242 -0.89 5.21 -5.01
C ALA A 242 0.43 4.59 -5.49
N ILE A 243 1.55 4.87 -4.80
CA ILE A 243 2.88 4.46 -5.27
C ILE A 243 3.26 3.06 -4.77
N PHE A 244 2.97 2.72 -3.49
CA PHE A 244 3.48 1.50 -2.86
C PHE A 244 2.42 0.44 -2.56
N MET A 245 1.14 0.83 -2.44
CA MET A 245 0.09 -0.11 -2.04
C MET A 245 -0.82 -0.52 -3.19
N ALA A 246 -1.21 0.42 -4.06
CA ALA A 246 -2.05 0.14 -5.22
C ALA A 246 -1.29 -0.52 -6.38
N THR A 247 0.04 -0.46 -6.37
CA THR A 247 0.93 -1.08 -7.36
C THR A 247 1.38 -2.49 -6.99
N ASP A 248 0.77 -3.11 -5.98
CA ASP A 248 1.05 -4.49 -5.62
C ASP A 248 0.73 -5.43 -6.80
N TYR A 249 1.72 -6.24 -7.20
CA TYR A 249 1.61 -7.13 -8.38
C TYR A 249 0.48 -8.14 -8.30
N VAL A 250 0.15 -8.59 -7.09
CA VAL A 250 -0.83 -9.67 -6.87
C VAL A 250 -2.25 -9.16 -6.92
N THR A 251 -2.48 -7.95 -6.39
CA THR A 251 -3.82 -7.42 -6.14
C THR A 251 -4.23 -6.33 -7.12
N SER A 252 -3.36 -5.99 -8.09
CA SER A 252 -3.66 -5.03 -9.16
C SER A 252 -3.96 -5.75 -10.48
N PRO A 253 -4.76 -5.12 -11.39
CA PRO A 253 -5.09 -5.69 -12.69
C PRO A 253 -3.89 -5.92 -13.59
N ILE A 254 -3.96 -6.96 -14.43
CA ILE A 254 -2.89 -7.37 -15.35
C ILE A 254 -2.83 -6.42 -16.56
N THR A 255 -3.99 -6.03 -17.10
CA THR A 255 -4.07 -5.26 -18.35
C THR A 255 -3.90 -3.76 -18.12
N THR A 256 -3.31 -3.03 -19.07
CA THR A 256 -3.18 -1.56 -18.97
C THR A 256 -4.53 -0.87 -18.83
N LYS A 257 -5.57 -1.35 -19.54
CA LYS A 257 -6.94 -0.83 -19.39
C LYS A 257 -7.50 -1.10 -18.00
N GLY A 258 -7.25 -2.29 -17.47
CA GLY A 258 -7.62 -2.65 -16.09
C GLY A 258 -6.92 -1.76 -15.06
N LYS A 259 -5.62 -1.49 -15.24
CA LYS A 259 -4.85 -0.58 -14.38
C LYS A 259 -5.41 0.85 -14.35
N VAL A 260 -5.86 1.36 -15.51
CA VAL A 260 -6.53 2.68 -15.59
C VAL A 260 -7.85 2.66 -14.82
N ILE A 261 -8.71 1.66 -15.04
CA ILE A 261 -10.00 1.52 -14.33
C ILE A 261 -9.76 1.40 -12.82
N PHE A 262 -8.79 0.60 -12.41
CA PHE A 262 -8.42 0.40 -11.01
C PHE A 262 -7.93 1.71 -10.37
N GLY A 263 -6.99 2.42 -11.01
CA GLY A 263 -6.45 3.68 -10.50
C GLY A 263 -7.52 4.78 -10.38
N VAL A 264 -8.37 4.92 -11.42
CA VAL A 264 -9.51 5.85 -11.40
C VAL A 264 -10.51 5.47 -10.31
N GLY A 265 -10.84 4.18 -10.17
CA GLY A 265 -11.74 3.68 -9.13
C GLY A 265 -11.21 3.95 -7.71
N CYS A 266 -9.91 3.71 -7.47
CA CYS A 266 -9.27 4.07 -6.20
C CYS A 266 -9.38 5.57 -5.91
N GLY A 267 -9.12 6.44 -6.91
CA GLY A 267 -9.19 7.89 -6.74
C GLY A 267 -10.61 8.38 -6.44
N LEU A 268 -11.60 7.90 -7.20
CA LEU A 268 -13.01 8.22 -7.00
C LEU A 268 -13.49 7.81 -5.61
N LEU A 269 -13.28 6.55 -5.22
CA LEU A 269 -13.69 6.04 -3.92
C LEU A 269 -13.01 6.80 -2.78
N THR A 270 -11.71 7.11 -2.92
CA THR A 270 -10.99 7.92 -1.92
C THR A 270 -11.65 9.27 -1.72
N MET A 271 -11.97 10.00 -2.78
CA MET A 271 -12.60 11.32 -2.68
C MET A 271 -14.03 11.25 -2.17
N ILE A 272 -14.82 10.26 -2.60
CA ILE A 272 -16.17 10.05 -2.07
C ILE A 272 -16.14 9.80 -0.56
N ILE A 273 -15.25 8.93 -0.09
CA ILE A 273 -15.10 8.64 1.34
C ILE A 273 -14.66 9.89 2.11
N ARG A 274 -13.70 10.66 1.58
CA ARG A 274 -13.21 11.89 2.23
C ARG A 274 -14.26 12.98 2.40
N LEU A 275 -15.15 13.12 1.42
CA LEU A 275 -16.14 14.20 1.40
C LEU A 275 -17.43 13.84 2.13
N TYR A 276 -17.81 12.56 2.15
CA TYR A 276 -19.13 12.14 2.63
C TYR A 276 -19.10 11.17 3.81
N ALA A 277 -17.96 10.52 4.11
CA ALA A 277 -17.89 9.59 5.22
C ALA A 277 -17.39 10.25 6.50
N SER A 278 -17.72 9.63 7.63
CA SER A 278 -17.27 10.06 8.96
C SER A 278 -15.75 9.93 9.17
N TYR A 279 -15.08 9.15 8.35
CA TYR A 279 -13.64 8.90 8.44
C TYR A 279 -12.94 9.44 7.16
N PRO A 280 -12.21 10.55 7.27
CA PRO A 280 -11.63 11.22 6.10
C PRO A 280 -10.46 10.46 5.45
N GLU A 281 -9.91 9.43 6.10
CA GLU A 281 -8.79 8.64 5.59
C GLU A 281 -9.26 7.50 4.66
N GLY A 282 -9.85 7.84 3.52
CA GLY A 282 -10.50 6.89 2.62
C GLY A 282 -9.59 5.97 1.82
N VAL A 283 -8.27 6.25 1.71
CA VAL A 283 -7.35 5.55 0.79
C VAL A 283 -7.31 4.04 1.00
N SER A 284 -7.17 3.60 2.25
CA SER A 284 -7.06 2.16 2.56
C SER A 284 -8.34 1.40 2.21
N PHE A 285 -9.50 1.97 2.51
CA PHE A 285 -10.80 1.38 2.14
C PHE A 285 -10.99 1.35 0.62
N ALA A 286 -10.62 2.43 -0.07
CA ALA A 286 -10.72 2.52 -1.53
C ALA A 286 -9.86 1.44 -2.21
N ILE A 287 -8.61 1.29 -1.82
CA ILE A 287 -7.72 0.27 -2.39
C ILE A 287 -8.23 -1.14 -2.05
N LEU A 288 -8.68 -1.38 -0.81
CA LEU A 288 -9.20 -2.69 -0.40
C LEU A 288 -10.42 -3.09 -1.23
N ILE A 289 -11.38 -2.18 -1.43
CA ILE A 289 -12.56 -2.43 -2.27
C ILE A 289 -12.14 -2.72 -3.71
N MET A 290 -11.24 -1.91 -4.27
CA MET A 290 -10.77 -2.12 -5.63
C MET A 290 -9.95 -3.41 -5.81
N ASN A 291 -9.19 -3.85 -4.80
CA ASN A 291 -8.52 -5.14 -4.81
C ASN A 291 -9.52 -6.30 -4.93
N ILE A 292 -10.64 -6.24 -4.20
CA ILE A 292 -11.70 -7.24 -4.27
C ILE A 292 -12.37 -7.24 -5.66
N LEU A 293 -12.44 -6.07 -6.31
CA LEU A 293 -13.02 -5.92 -7.65
C LEU A 293 -12.04 -6.27 -8.77
N THR A 294 -10.75 -6.42 -8.50
CA THR A 294 -9.70 -6.70 -9.50
C THR A 294 -10.03 -7.90 -10.39
N PRO A 295 -10.49 -9.07 -9.88
CA PRO A 295 -10.84 -10.20 -10.76
C PRO A 295 -11.96 -9.87 -11.76
N HIS A 296 -12.93 -9.03 -11.36
CA HIS A 296 -14.00 -8.59 -12.26
C HIS A 296 -13.48 -7.62 -13.31
N ILE A 297 -12.56 -6.71 -12.94
CA ILE A 297 -11.91 -5.78 -13.87
C ILE A 297 -11.09 -6.57 -14.90
N ASP A 298 -10.34 -7.56 -14.47
CA ASP A 298 -9.55 -8.40 -15.39
C ASP A 298 -10.43 -9.18 -16.35
N ASN A 299 -11.53 -9.79 -15.89
CA ASN A 299 -12.49 -10.48 -16.75
C ASN A 299 -13.10 -9.56 -17.84
N LEU A 300 -13.25 -8.27 -17.55
CA LEU A 300 -13.76 -7.29 -18.49
C LEU A 300 -12.69 -6.77 -19.47
N THR A 301 -11.43 -6.77 -19.07
CA THR A 301 -10.34 -6.11 -19.80
C THR A 301 -9.38 -7.06 -20.50
N ILE A 302 -9.35 -8.34 -20.13
CA ILE A 302 -8.52 -9.35 -20.79
C ILE A 302 -9.04 -9.54 -22.23
N PRO A 303 -8.17 -9.41 -23.27
CA PRO A 303 -8.59 -9.63 -24.64
C PRO A 303 -9.01 -11.08 -24.86
N ALA A 304 -9.97 -11.29 -25.74
CA ALA A 304 -10.35 -12.65 -26.15
C ALA A 304 -9.14 -13.37 -26.77
N LEU A 305 -9.00 -14.65 -26.46
CA LEU A 305 -7.97 -15.49 -27.06
C LEU A 305 -8.09 -15.50 -28.59
N ASN A 306 -6.96 -15.35 -29.27
CA ASN A 306 -6.91 -15.44 -30.74
C ASN A 306 -7.43 -16.81 -31.20
N GLY A 307 -8.35 -16.83 -32.14
CA GLY A 307 -8.91 -18.06 -32.72
C GLY A 307 -10.13 -18.64 -31.97
N VAL A 308 -10.52 -18.09 -30.82
CA VAL A 308 -11.78 -18.46 -30.17
C VAL A 308 -12.88 -17.51 -30.66
N PRO A 309 -13.94 -17.99 -31.33
CA PRO A 309 -15.08 -17.14 -31.72
C PRO A 309 -15.68 -16.52 -30.44
N LYS A 310 -15.92 -15.20 -30.45
CA LYS A 310 -16.71 -14.57 -29.39
C LYS A 310 -18.07 -15.27 -29.36
N GLU A 311 -18.39 -16.00 -28.31
CA GLU A 311 -19.77 -16.42 -28.07
C GLU A 311 -20.67 -15.19 -28.14
N LYS A 312 -21.48 -15.11 -29.15
CA LYS A 312 -22.56 -14.13 -29.21
C LYS A 312 -23.41 -14.42 -27.98
N LYS A 313 -23.41 -13.50 -26.98
CA LYS A 313 -24.43 -13.52 -25.93
C LYS A 313 -25.77 -13.74 -26.63
N ALA A 314 -26.38 -14.91 -26.41
CA ALA A 314 -27.70 -15.18 -26.90
C ALA A 314 -28.58 -14.03 -26.40
N LYS A 315 -29.10 -13.22 -27.36
CA LYS A 315 -30.18 -12.29 -27.07
C LYS A 315 -31.31 -13.19 -26.55
N GLY A 316 -31.64 -13.01 -25.27
CA GLY A 316 -32.75 -13.68 -24.64
C GLY A 316 -33.95 -13.56 -25.58
N GLY A 317 -34.34 -14.71 -26.15
CA GLY A 317 -35.53 -14.79 -26.93
C GLY A 317 -36.72 -14.59 -26.00
N ASP A 318 -37.58 -13.68 -26.39
CA ASP A 318 -38.96 -13.59 -25.94
C ASP A 318 -39.61 -14.97 -25.86
N LYS A 319 -40.10 -15.32 -24.67
CA LYS A 319 -41.39 -16.02 -24.54
C LYS A 319 -41.98 -15.69 -23.18
#